data_70a708375c3a46d6f15a8e234aacf86d
#
_entry.id   70a708375c3a46d6f15a8e234aacf86d
#
_cell.length_a   1.000
_cell.length_b   1.000
_cell.length_c   1.000
_cell.angle_alpha   90.00
_cell.angle_beta   90.00
_cell.angle_gamma   90.00
#
_symmetry.space_group_name_H-M   'P 1'
#
loop_
_entity.id
_entity.type
_entity.pdbx_description
1 polymer ?
#
loop_
_entity_poly.entity_id
_entity_poly.type
_entity_poly.pdbx_seq_one_letter_code
_entity_poly.pdbx_strand_id
1 'polypeptide(L)'
;MGTPAAVMGDQVTGTCPLHQMPNPATGAPQPAPPLPFAAPLLSGLATRTLISGKPAAVQGSSGLNTPPHLGLHASDPFMVPTTQRAQVTVGSSSVLIEGRPAARTGSTCTICAGTPGQLNGSAATVLIGG
;
A
#
# COMPACT_ATOMS: atom_id res chain seq x y z
N MET A 1 -20.56 -11.39 -5.12
CA MET A 1 -20.49 -9.98 -5.43
C MET A 1 -19.05 -9.52 -5.58
N GLY A 2 -18.78 -8.61 -6.48
CA GLY A 2 -17.46 -8.10 -6.72
C GLY A 2 -17.29 -6.68 -6.19
N THR A 3 -16.02 -6.27 -6.06
CA THR A 3 -15.65 -4.89 -5.78
C THR A 3 -14.75 -4.37 -6.90
N PRO A 4 -14.63 -3.04 -7.07
CA PRO A 4 -13.83 -2.47 -8.15
C PRO A 4 -12.41 -3.02 -8.17
N ALA A 5 -11.92 -3.37 -9.36
CA ALA A 5 -10.56 -3.84 -9.57
C ALA A 5 -9.56 -2.74 -9.27
N ALA A 6 -8.39 -3.12 -8.77
CA ALA A 6 -7.29 -2.19 -8.57
C ALA A 6 -6.35 -2.23 -9.77
N VAL A 7 -5.80 -1.08 -10.11
CA VAL A 7 -4.89 -0.90 -11.24
C VAL A 7 -3.69 -0.04 -10.82
N MET A 8 -2.73 0.11 -11.72
CA MET A 8 -1.58 0.97 -11.48
C MET A 8 -2.01 2.38 -11.02
N GLY A 9 -1.38 2.88 -9.99
CA GLY A 9 -1.69 4.20 -9.45
C GLY A 9 -2.75 4.21 -8.36
N ASP A 10 -3.49 3.13 -8.17
CA ASP A 10 -4.43 3.04 -7.06
C ASP A 10 -3.67 2.99 -5.74
N GLN A 11 -4.21 3.65 -4.72
CA GLN A 11 -3.50 3.86 -3.49
C GLN A 11 -3.88 2.87 -2.41
N VAL A 12 -2.88 2.44 -1.67
CA VAL A 12 -3.04 1.80 -0.37
C VAL A 12 -2.95 2.89 0.69
N THR A 13 -3.98 3.04 1.50
CA THR A 13 -4.06 4.08 2.52
C THR A 13 -4.13 3.48 3.92
N GLY A 14 -3.72 4.27 4.90
CA GLY A 14 -3.76 3.87 6.29
C GLY A 14 -3.00 4.86 7.16
N THR A 15 -2.62 4.41 8.35
CA THR A 15 -1.79 5.21 9.26
C THR A 15 -0.63 4.36 9.75
N CYS A 16 0.54 5.00 9.92
CA CYS A 16 1.72 4.35 10.46
C CYS A 16 1.87 4.72 11.93
N PRO A 17 1.61 3.81 12.87
CA PRO A 17 1.65 4.14 14.30
C PRO A 17 3.01 3.92 14.96
N LEU A 18 3.99 3.35 14.24
CA LEU A 18 5.24 2.88 14.84
C LEU A 18 6.44 3.79 14.58
N HIS A 19 6.21 5.00 14.12
CA HIS A 19 7.29 5.96 13.90
C HIS A 19 7.79 6.56 15.19
N GLN A 20 9.05 6.97 15.18
CA GLN A 20 9.70 7.70 16.25
C GLN A 20 10.18 9.06 15.77
N MET A 21 10.09 10.05 16.63
CA MET A 21 10.54 11.40 16.34
C MET A 21 11.46 11.87 17.46
N PRO A 22 12.37 12.86 17.20
CA PRO A 22 13.20 13.40 18.27
C PRO A 22 12.37 14.23 19.24
N ASN A 23 12.65 14.07 20.52
CA ASN A 23 12.08 14.94 21.55
C ASN A 23 12.67 16.35 21.40
N PRO A 24 11.85 17.40 21.26
CA PRO A 24 12.38 18.75 21.04
C PRO A 24 13.22 19.30 22.19
N ALA A 25 13.06 18.76 23.40
CA ALA A 25 13.82 19.21 24.56
C ALA A 25 15.14 18.45 24.76
N THR A 26 15.16 17.14 24.48
CA THR A 26 16.30 16.26 24.79
C THR A 26 16.95 15.61 23.58
N GLY A 27 16.26 15.60 22.42
CA GLY A 27 16.69 14.88 21.23
C GLY A 27 16.54 13.36 21.31
N ALA A 28 16.05 12.83 22.43
CA ALA A 28 15.84 11.40 22.59
C ALA A 28 14.66 10.92 21.73
N PRO A 29 14.64 9.63 21.30
CA PRO A 29 13.52 9.10 20.53
C PRO A 29 12.26 9.04 21.38
N GLN A 30 11.14 9.44 20.78
CA GLN A 30 9.82 9.32 21.41
C GLN A 30 8.82 8.85 20.34
N PRO A 31 7.72 8.19 20.73
CA PRO A 31 6.70 7.79 19.76
C PRO A 31 6.14 9.00 19.03
N ALA A 32 6.08 8.92 17.70
CA ALA A 32 5.41 9.92 16.89
C ALA A 32 3.90 9.66 16.92
N PRO A 33 3.06 10.70 16.76
CA PRO A 33 1.64 10.47 16.53
C PRO A 33 1.45 9.63 15.25
N PRO A 34 0.32 8.90 15.12
CA PRO A 34 0.07 8.16 13.89
C PRO A 34 0.14 9.06 12.67
N LEU A 35 0.93 8.66 11.68
CA LEU A 35 1.16 9.45 10.48
C LEU A 35 0.34 8.89 9.32
N PRO A 36 -0.29 9.73 8.50
CA PRO A 36 -1.06 9.27 7.35
C PRO A 36 -0.15 8.59 6.33
N PHE A 37 -0.65 7.54 5.70
CA PHE A 37 0.07 6.78 4.69
C PHE A 37 -0.77 6.67 3.43
N ALA A 38 -0.17 6.92 2.29
CA ALA A 38 -0.79 6.73 0.98
C ALA A 38 0.29 6.33 -0.02
N ALA A 39 0.18 5.13 -0.57
CA ALA A 39 1.17 4.61 -1.49
C ALA A 39 0.50 4.15 -2.78
N PRO A 40 0.79 4.79 -3.93
CA PRO A 40 0.29 4.31 -5.20
C PRO A 40 1.00 3.01 -5.58
N LEU A 41 0.24 2.05 -6.13
CA LEU A 41 0.79 0.79 -6.61
C LEU A 41 1.50 1.03 -7.94
N LEU A 42 2.81 0.90 -7.94
CA LEU A 42 3.65 1.17 -9.12
C LEU A 42 4.56 0.02 -9.51
N SER A 43 4.65 -1.03 -8.69
CA SER A 43 5.54 -2.17 -8.91
C SER A 43 4.80 -3.49 -8.72
N GLY A 44 5.30 -4.54 -9.35
CA GLY A 44 4.72 -5.88 -9.21
C GLY A 44 3.37 -6.05 -9.90
N LEU A 45 3.07 -5.20 -10.86
CA LEU A 45 1.79 -5.20 -11.57
C LEU A 45 1.76 -6.24 -12.70
N ALA A 46 0.56 -6.64 -13.09
CA ALA A 46 0.34 -7.52 -14.24
C ALA A 46 0.38 -6.66 -15.52
N THR A 47 1.56 -6.52 -16.10
CA THR A 47 1.79 -5.58 -17.23
C THR A 47 1.15 -6.02 -18.54
N ARG A 48 0.77 -7.30 -18.66
CA ARG A 48 0.12 -7.83 -19.86
C ARG A 48 -1.40 -7.76 -19.79
N THR A 49 -1.95 -7.40 -18.66
CA THR A 49 -3.39 -7.31 -18.45
C THR A 49 -3.75 -5.87 -18.10
N LEU A 50 -4.45 -5.23 -19.02
CA LEU A 50 -4.86 -3.84 -18.82
C LEU A 50 -6.33 -3.80 -18.42
N ILE A 51 -6.62 -3.05 -17.36
CA ILE A 51 -7.98 -2.75 -16.93
C ILE A 51 -8.13 -1.24 -17.00
N SER A 52 -9.11 -0.78 -17.77
CA SER A 52 -9.31 0.65 -18.04
C SER A 52 -8.04 1.33 -18.57
N GLY A 53 -7.24 0.60 -19.37
CA GLY A 53 -6.02 1.11 -19.98
C GLY A 53 -4.79 1.11 -19.08
N LYS A 54 -4.87 0.53 -17.89
CA LYS A 54 -3.75 0.50 -16.92
C LYS A 54 -3.43 -0.92 -16.51
N PRO A 55 -2.14 -1.22 -16.23
CA PRO A 55 -1.76 -2.54 -15.73
C PRO A 55 -2.56 -2.91 -14.46
N ALA A 56 -3.04 -4.15 -14.43
CA ALA A 56 -3.84 -4.63 -13.30
C ALA A 56 -2.97 -4.85 -12.08
N ALA A 57 -3.50 -4.52 -10.90
CA ALA A 57 -2.85 -4.83 -9.63
C ALA A 57 -3.19 -6.26 -9.21
N VAL A 58 -2.23 -6.93 -8.62
CA VAL A 58 -2.34 -8.32 -8.17
C VAL A 58 -1.68 -8.48 -6.81
N GLN A 59 -1.84 -9.66 -6.21
CA GLN A 59 -1.09 -9.98 -4.99
C GLN A 59 0.40 -9.84 -5.26
N GLY A 60 1.10 -9.13 -4.38
CA GLY A 60 2.51 -8.78 -4.56
C GLY A 60 2.76 -7.41 -5.16
N SER A 61 1.73 -6.74 -5.68
CA SER A 61 1.85 -5.35 -6.13
C SER A 61 2.20 -4.45 -4.95
N SER A 62 3.05 -3.46 -5.19
CA SER A 62 3.58 -2.62 -4.11
C SER A 62 3.78 -1.18 -4.55
N GLY A 63 3.97 -0.31 -3.58
CA GLY A 63 4.27 1.09 -3.79
C GLY A 63 4.89 1.71 -2.56
N LEU A 64 5.43 2.91 -2.71
CA LEU A 64 6.04 3.65 -1.63
C LEU A 64 5.15 4.80 -1.18
N ASN A 65 5.20 5.09 0.12
CA ASN A 65 4.45 6.22 0.67
C ASN A 65 4.84 7.51 -0.03
N THR A 66 3.85 8.25 -0.51
CA THR A 66 4.08 9.49 -1.27
C THR A 66 3.11 10.57 -0.78
N PRO A 67 3.62 11.66 -0.20
CA PRO A 67 5.02 11.92 0.13
C PRO A 67 5.53 11.07 1.29
N PRO A 68 6.83 10.78 1.36
CA PRO A 68 7.38 9.99 2.47
C PRO A 68 7.29 10.77 3.79
N HIS A 69 7.22 10.04 4.90
CA HIS A 69 7.29 10.64 6.22
C HIS A 69 8.72 11.14 6.46
N LEU A 70 8.84 12.39 6.89
CA LEU A 70 10.13 13.04 7.13
C LEU A 70 10.19 13.55 8.57
N GLY A 71 11.39 13.93 9.00
CA GLY A 71 11.61 14.44 10.36
C GLY A 71 11.62 13.36 11.43
N LEU A 72 11.86 12.12 11.03
CA LEU A 72 11.88 10.98 11.95
C LEU A 72 13.21 10.87 12.67
N HIS A 73 13.20 10.26 13.85
CA HIS A 73 14.42 10.02 14.63
C HIS A 73 15.27 8.93 13.94
N ALA A 74 16.60 9.02 14.10
CA ALA A 74 17.52 8.05 13.50
C ALA A 74 17.27 6.59 13.92
N SER A 75 16.63 6.37 15.08
CA SER A 75 16.25 5.04 15.53
C SER A 75 14.97 4.52 14.89
N ASP A 76 14.27 5.35 14.11
CA ASP A 76 13.03 4.91 13.44
C ASP A 76 13.38 3.92 12.32
N PRO A 77 12.78 2.72 12.31
CA PRO A 77 13.08 1.74 11.27
C PRO A 77 12.63 2.17 9.88
N PHE A 78 11.75 3.18 9.79
CA PHE A 78 11.24 3.70 8.54
C PHE A 78 11.77 5.09 8.21
N MET A 79 12.89 5.46 8.78
CA MET A 79 13.52 6.75 8.51
C MET A 79 13.91 6.90 7.02
N VAL A 80 14.30 5.79 6.39
CA VAL A 80 14.63 5.77 4.96
C VAL A 80 13.33 5.63 4.16
N PRO A 81 13.00 6.57 3.25
CA PRO A 81 11.72 6.54 2.51
C PRO A 81 11.42 5.23 1.79
N THR A 82 12.43 4.52 1.30
CA THR A 82 12.25 3.24 0.61
C THR A 82 11.72 2.12 1.52
N THR A 83 11.76 2.30 2.84
CA THR A 83 11.20 1.33 3.79
C THR A 83 9.72 1.59 4.09
N GLN A 84 9.20 2.74 3.69
CA GLN A 84 7.79 3.10 3.84
C GLN A 84 6.99 2.51 2.67
N ARG A 85 6.80 1.21 2.71
CA ARG A 85 6.29 0.45 1.57
C ARG A 85 4.94 -0.19 1.89
N ALA A 86 4.04 -0.13 0.91
CA ALA A 86 2.79 -0.88 0.94
C ALA A 86 2.89 -2.08 0.00
N GLN A 87 2.20 -3.15 0.34
CA GLN A 87 2.15 -4.36 -0.48
C GLN A 87 0.78 -5.01 -0.36
N VAL A 88 0.25 -5.49 -1.49
CA VAL A 88 -0.96 -6.32 -1.48
C VAL A 88 -0.53 -7.72 -1.08
N THR A 89 -1.02 -8.20 0.07
CA THR A 89 -0.62 -9.49 0.61
C THR A 89 -1.60 -10.60 0.29
N VAL A 90 -2.90 -10.28 0.14
CA VAL A 90 -3.92 -11.26 -0.21
C VAL A 90 -4.84 -10.66 -1.26
N GLY A 91 -4.90 -11.29 -2.42
CA GLY A 91 -5.82 -10.92 -3.49
C GLY A 91 -7.08 -11.78 -3.50
N SER A 92 -7.82 -11.73 -4.61
CA SER A 92 -9.01 -12.55 -4.81
C SER A 92 -8.68 -14.03 -4.81
N SER A 93 -9.46 -14.83 -4.09
CA SER A 93 -9.30 -16.28 -4.08
C SER A 93 -9.88 -16.95 -5.33
N SER A 94 -10.72 -16.26 -6.08
CA SER A 94 -11.45 -16.83 -7.24
C SER A 94 -10.98 -16.27 -8.58
N VAL A 95 -10.27 -15.14 -8.61
CA VAL A 95 -9.84 -14.49 -9.84
C VAL A 95 -8.33 -14.38 -9.89
N LEU A 96 -7.73 -14.96 -10.91
CA LEU A 96 -6.28 -14.87 -11.14
C LEU A 96 -6.03 -14.01 -12.37
N ILE A 97 -5.03 -13.15 -12.28
CA ILE A 97 -4.51 -12.36 -13.40
C ILE A 97 -3.04 -12.71 -13.56
N GLU A 98 -2.68 -13.26 -14.72
CA GLU A 98 -1.33 -13.73 -15.02
C GLU A 98 -0.79 -14.69 -13.93
N GLY A 99 -1.68 -15.56 -13.44
CA GLY A 99 -1.33 -16.58 -12.45
C GLY A 99 -1.28 -16.09 -11.01
N ARG A 100 -1.63 -14.83 -10.74
CA ARG A 100 -1.61 -14.25 -9.39
C ARG A 100 -3.01 -13.77 -8.98
N PRO A 101 -3.37 -13.89 -7.69
CA PRO A 101 -4.67 -13.38 -7.23
C PRO A 101 -4.84 -11.90 -7.55
N ALA A 102 -6.00 -11.55 -8.13
CA ALA A 102 -6.28 -10.18 -8.53
C ALA A 102 -6.51 -9.28 -7.31
N ALA A 103 -5.98 -8.07 -7.36
CA ALA A 103 -6.24 -7.08 -6.32
C ALA A 103 -7.51 -6.29 -6.63
N ARG A 104 -8.23 -5.94 -5.58
CA ARG A 104 -9.50 -5.23 -5.67
C ARG A 104 -9.69 -4.37 -4.43
N THR A 105 -10.69 -3.51 -4.45
CA THR A 105 -11.07 -2.76 -3.24
C THR A 105 -11.35 -3.72 -2.11
N GLY A 106 -10.70 -3.52 -0.98
CA GLY A 106 -10.83 -4.38 0.19
C GLY A 106 -9.83 -5.53 0.23
N SER A 107 -8.94 -5.69 -0.75
CA SER A 107 -7.83 -6.65 -0.67
C SER A 107 -6.98 -6.36 0.56
N THR A 108 -6.46 -7.42 1.19
CA THR A 108 -5.60 -7.27 2.35
C THR A 108 -4.25 -6.71 1.93
N CYS A 109 -3.85 -5.62 2.56
CA CYS A 109 -2.59 -4.95 2.30
C CYS A 109 -1.87 -4.70 3.61
N THR A 110 -0.54 -4.59 3.54
CA THR A 110 0.28 -4.19 4.68
C THR A 110 1.05 -2.93 4.35
N ILE A 111 1.18 -2.07 5.35
CA ILE A 111 2.00 -0.87 5.30
C ILE A 111 2.89 -0.86 6.54
N CYS A 112 3.93 -0.07 6.56
CA CYS A 112 4.77 0.19 7.74
C CYS A 112 4.86 -1.00 8.71
N ALA A 113 5.78 -1.94 8.49
CA ALA A 113 6.04 -3.08 9.39
C ALA A 113 4.83 -4.00 9.62
N GLY A 114 4.00 -4.20 8.61
CA GLY A 114 2.88 -5.14 8.71
C GLY A 114 1.58 -4.56 9.27
N THR A 115 1.51 -3.25 9.45
CA THR A 115 0.25 -2.57 9.80
C THR A 115 -0.76 -2.74 8.66
N PRO A 116 -2.03 -3.05 8.94
CA PRO A 116 -3.04 -3.18 7.90
C PRO A 116 -3.27 -1.87 7.14
N GLY A 117 -3.36 -1.97 5.81
CA GLY A 117 -3.73 -0.85 4.96
C GLY A 117 -4.98 -1.19 4.15
N GLN A 118 -5.57 -0.19 3.54
CA GLN A 118 -6.76 -0.35 2.70
C GLN A 118 -6.44 0.00 1.25
N LEU A 119 -6.79 -0.90 0.35
CA LEU A 119 -6.66 -0.67 -1.09
C LEU A 119 -7.99 -0.17 -1.65
N ASN A 120 -7.92 0.90 -2.42
CA ASN A 120 -9.07 1.50 -3.07
C ASN A 120 -8.91 1.36 -4.59
N GLY A 121 -9.61 0.40 -5.18
CA GLY A 121 -9.60 0.20 -6.62
C GLY A 121 -10.41 1.26 -7.34
N SER A 122 -9.88 1.76 -8.45
CA SER A 122 -10.53 2.82 -9.23
C SER A 122 -11.24 2.31 -10.48
N ALA A 123 -11.04 1.05 -10.87
CA ALA A 123 -11.63 0.49 -12.09
C ALA A 123 -13.06 0.03 -11.82
N ALA A 124 -13.99 0.98 -11.68
CA ALA A 124 -15.37 0.70 -11.28
C ALA A 124 -16.16 -0.11 -12.31
N THR A 125 -15.69 -0.19 -13.55
CA THR A 125 -16.34 -0.98 -14.59
C THR A 125 -15.96 -2.45 -14.59
N VAL A 126 -14.94 -2.82 -13.82
CA VAL A 126 -14.49 -4.21 -13.67
C VAL A 126 -14.60 -4.60 -12.20
N LEU A 127 -15.45 -5.56 -11.91
CA LEU A 127 -15.67 -6.04 -10.55
C LEU A 127 -15.00 -7.40 -10.38
N ILE A 128 -14.26 -7.56 -9.29
CA ILE A 128 -13.56 -8.80 -8.97
C ILE A 128 -14.19 -9.42 -7.73
N GLY A 129 -14.63 -10.65 -7.87
CA GLY A 129 -15.22 -11.40 -6.78
C GLY A 129 -14.20 -12.06 -5.86
N GLY A 130 -14.66 -12.70 -4.87
CA GLY A 130 -13.89 -13.56 -4.02
C GLY A 130 -13.13 -13.03 -2.89
#